data_faf51721ed8725a3cc71bad3fd3aacb5
#
_entry.id   faf51721ed8725a3cc71bad3fd3aacb5
#
_cell.length_a   1.000
_cell.length_b   1.000
_cell.length_c   1.000
_cell.angle_alpha   90.00
_cell.angle_beta   90.00
_cell.angle_gamma   90.00
#
_symmetry.space_group_name_H-M   'P 1'
#
loop_
_entity.id
_entity.type
_entity.pdbx_description
1 polymer ?
#
loop_
_entity_poly.entity_id
_entity_poly.type
_entity_poly.pdbx_seq_one_letter_code
_entity_poly.pdbx_strand_id
1 'polypeptide(L)'
;VENAYIVPCMNLLENPSALLEDARFAELLDKLAETYRYVIIDSPPLGSVADAAQIASLCDGAALVVRAGETSRSLIKQSFQQLDQVGCTLLGVILNRAQTTGRAYKKYYGKYGKYYSQYGYGYGTYGKEAAASSDSAPSK
;
A
#
# COMPACT_ATOMS: atom_id res chain seq x y z
N VAL A 1 -11.48 -7.89 12.03
CA VAL A 1 -10.29 -7.67 12.86
C VAL A 1 -10.73 -6.81 14.02
N GLU A 2 -10.40 -7.21 15.21
CA GLU A 2 -10.74 -6.44 16.42
C GLU A 2 -10.00 -5.09 16.37
N ASN A 3 -10.69 -3.98 16.72
CA ASN A 3 -10.15 -2.61 16.67
C ASN A 3 -9.78 -2.07 15.27
N ALA A 4 -10.38 -2.60 14.20
CA ALA A 4 -10.27 -2.04 12.87
C ALA A 4 -11.65 -1.60 12.37
N TYR A 5 -11.72 -0.37 11.89
CA TYR A 5 -12.93 0.26 11.36
C TYR A 5 -12.71 0.63 9.91
N ILE A 6 -13.75 0.57 9.09
CA ILE A 6 -13.69 0.91 7.67
C ILE A 6 -14.74 1.96 7.36
N VAL A 7 -14.31 3.03 6.69
CA VAL A 7 -15.21 4.04 6.12
C VAL A 7 -15.21 3.84 4.61
N PRO A 8 -16.20 3.13 4.05
CA PRO A 8 -16.26 2.88 2.61
C PRO A 8 -16.83 4.08 1.87
N CYS A 9 -16.36 4.32 0.64
CA CYS A 9 -17.04 5.19 -0.31
C CYS A 9 -18.25 4.44 -0.87
N MET A 10 -19.46 4.86 -0.49
CA MET A 10 -20.71 4.17 -0.84
C MET A 10 -21.30 4.63 -2.16
N ASN A 11 -20.99 5.84 -2.61
CA ASN A 11 -21.58 6.46 -3.79
C ASN A 11 -20.51 7.00 -4.73
N LEU A 12 -20.77 6.92 -6.03
CA LEU A 12 -19.99 7.66 -7.03
C LEU A 12 -20.30 9.14 -6.88
N LEU A 13 -19.26 9.93 -6.67
CA LEU A 13 -19.37 11.38 -6.62
C LEU A 13 -19.14 11.95 -8.02
N GLU A 14 -19.95 12.93 -8.43
CA GLU A 14 -19.76 13.64 -9.70
C GLU A 14 -18.48 14.48 -9.72
N ASN A 15 -18.10 15.02 -8.57
CA ASN A 15 -16.86 15.79 -8.39
C ASN A 15 -16.14 15.42 -7.09
N PRO A 16 -15.29 14.36 -7.11
CA PRO A 16 -14.55 13.94 -5.93
C PRO A 16 -13.54 15.00 -5.44
N SER A 17 -12.89 15.72 -6.34
CA SER A 17 -11.89 16.73 -6.00
C SER A 17 -12.49 17.87 -5.15
N ALA A 18 -13.71 18.31 -5.44
CA ALA A 18 -14.40 19.31 -4.63
C ALA A 18 -14.65 18.86 -3.19
N LEU A 19 -14.85 17.54 -2.97
CA LEU A 19 -14.99 17.01 -1.62
C LEU A 19 -13.65 17.07 -0.86
N LEU A 20 -12.54 16.77 -1.53
CA LEU A 20 -11.22 16.80 -0.93
C LEU A 20 -10.74 18.22 -0.62
N GLU A 21 -11.22 19.23 -1.39
CA GLU A 21 -10.95 20.65 -1.18
C GLU A 21 -11.82 21.27 -0.07
N ASP A 22 -12.87 20.59 0.34
CA ASP A 22 -13.76 21.08 1.39
C ASP A 22 -13.07 20.99 2.75
N ALA A 23 -13.10 22.07 3.52
CA ALA A 23 -12.50 22.14 4.86
C ALA A 23 -13.00 21.04 5.79
N ARG A 24 -14.23 20.55 5.60
CA ARG A 24 -14.81 19.45 6.37
C ARG A 24 -14.07 18.13 6.20
N PHE A 25 -13.36 17.94 5.08
CA PHE A 25 -12.54 16.75 4.88
C PHE A 25 -11.30 16.77 5.81
N ALA A 26 -10.61 17.90 5.89
CA ALA A 26 -9.49 18.07 6.82
C ALA A 26 -9.95 17.94 8.28
N GLU A 27 -11.07 18.59 8.66
CA GLU A 27 -11.65 18.46 10.00
C GLU A 27 -12.02 17.01 10.36
N LEU A 28 -12.49 16.23 9.38
CA LEU A 28 -12.76 14.80 9.57
C LEU A 28 -11.48 14.03 9.88
N LEU A 29 -10.39 14.29 9.13
CA LEU A 29 -9.11 13.63 9.36
C LEU A 29 -8.54 13.96 10.74
N ASP A 30 -8.62 15.22 11.18
CA ASP A 30 -8.20 15.65 12.51
C ASP A 30 -8.97 14.90 13.60
N LYS A 31 -10.29 14.83 13.52
CA LYS A 31 -11.12 14.09 14.47
C LYS A 31 -10.81 12.59 14.51
N LEU A 32 -10.51 12.00 13.33
CA LEU A 32 -10.10 10.59 13.25
C LEU A 32 -8.72 10.38 13.89
N ALA A 33 -7.78 11.30 13.69
CA ALA A 33 -6.45 11.26 14.30
C ALA A 33 -6.48 11.41 15.82
N GLU A 34 -7.43 12.18 16.38
CA GLU A 34 -7.64 12.25 17.83
C GLU A 34 -8.19 10.95 18.42
N THR A 35 -8.97 10.21 17.63
CA THR A 35 -9.68 8.99 18.09
C THR A 35 -8.88 7.72 17.86
N TYR A 36 -8.18 7.63 16.74
CA TYR A 36 -7.48 6.43 16.28
C TYR A 36 -5.98 6.64 16.25
N ARG A 37 -5.24 5.61 16.66
CA ARG A 37 -3.76 5.64 16.61
C ARG A 37 -3.21 5.72 15.18
N TYR A 38 -3.92 5.13 14.24
CA TYR A 38 -3.59 5.12 12.81
C TYR A 38 -4.83 5.38 11.99
N VAL A 39 -4.73 6.30 11.05
CA VAL A 39 -5.73 6.54 10.00
C VAL A 39 -5.07 6.23 8.67
N ILE A 40 -5.57 5.23 7.95
CA ILE A 40 -5.02 4.79 6.66
C ILE A 40 -5.99 5.17 5.57
N ILE A 41 -5.53 5.95 4.60
CA ILE A 41 -6.34 6.38 3.45
C ILE A 41 -5.85 5.64 2.21
N ASP A 42 -6.72 4.85 1.60
CA ASP A 42 -6.48 4.26 0.27
C ASP A 42 -6.87 5.28 -0.80
N SER A 43 -5.95 5.58 -1.70
CA SER A 43 -6.08 6.66 -2.68
C SER A 43 -5.91 6.15 -4.12
N PRO A 44 -6.43 6.89 -5.12
CA PRO A 44 -6.10 6.65 -6.52
C PRO A 44 -4.60 6.71 -6.78
N PRO A 45 -4.11 6.15 -7.93
CA PRO A 45 -2.69 6.23 -8.28
C PRO A 45 -2.22 7.68 -8.46
N LEU A 46 -1.08 8.04 -7.85
CA LEU A 46 -0.47 9.37 -7.92
C LEU A 46 -0.29 9.89 -9.36
N GLY A 47 0.03 9.01 -10.31
CA GLY A 47 0.24 9.42 -11.70
C GLY A 47 -1.03 9.67 -12.52
N SER A 48 -2.22 9.43 -11.98
CA SER A 48 -3.47 9.46 -12.73
C SER A 48 -4.32 10.70 -12.43
N VAL A 49 -4.37 11.15 -11.19
CA VAL A 49 -5.21 12.28 -10.74
C VAL A 49 -4.51 13.07 -9.63
N ALA A 50 -4.87 14.35 -9.50
CA ALA A 50 -4.34 15.24 -8.47
C ALA A 50 -4.79 14.87 -7.04
N ASP A 51 -5.91 14.15 -6.93
CA ASP A 51 -6.56 13.81 -5.65
C ASP A 51 -5.62 13.12 -4.66
N ALA A 52 -4.78 12.19 -5.14
CA ALA A 52 -3.83 11.47 -4.30
C ALA A 52 -2.77 12.40 -3.67
N ALA A 53 -2.30 13.39 -4.44
CA ALA A 53 -1.34 14.39 -3.95
C ALA A 53 -2.01 15.34 -2.94
N GLN A 54 -3.26 15.70 -3.18
CA GLN A 54 -4.05 16.53 -2.27
C GLN A 54 -4.33 15.81 -0.95
N ILE A 55 -4.72 14.54 -0.98
CA ILE A 55 -4.86 13.71 0.23
C ILE A 55 -3.53 13.63 0.98
N ALA A 56 -2.43 13.39 0.24
CA ALA A 56 -1.10 13.27 0.83
C ALA A 56 -0.65 14.53 1.57
N SER A 57 -1.05 15.73 1.10
CA SER A 57 -0.74 17.00 1.76
C SER A 57 -1.39 17.16 3.14
N LEU A 58 -2.43 16.39 3.43
CA LEU A 58 -3.15 16.37 4.71
C LEU A 58 -2.70 15.25 5.65
N CYS A 59 -1.72 14.44 5.24
CA CYS A 59 -1.26 13.28 5.98
C CYS A 59 0.15 13.49 6.56
N ASP A 60 0.48 12.81 7.65
CA ASP A 60 1.84 12.81 8.22
C ASP A 60 2.87 12.16 7.29
N GLY A 61 2.43 11.32 6.39
CA GLY A 61 3.28 10.68 5.39
C GLY A 61 2.55 9.69 4.50
N ALA A 62 3.23 9.23 3.45
CA ALA A 62 2.70 8.31 2.48
C ALA A 62 3.59 7.08 2.30
N ALA A 63 2.97 5.91 2.12
CA ALA A 63 3.62 4.70 1.64
C ALA A 63 3.30 4.50 0.16
N LEU A 64 4.31 4.45 -0.70
CA LEU A 64 4.11 4.25 -2.14
C LEU A 64 4.03 2.75 -2.46
N VAL A 65 2.89 2.30 -2.97
CA VAL A 65 2.72 0.91 -3.42
C VAL A 65 3.08 0.81 -4.89
N VAL A 66 4.08 0.00 -5.22
CA VAL A 66 4.54 -0.25 -6.59
C VAL A 66 4.35 -1.71 -6.96
N ARG A 67 3.95 -1.98 -8.20
CA ARG A 67 3.76 -3.33 -8.71
C ARG A 67 5.03 -3.83 -9.38
N ALA A 68 5.57 -4.95 -8.89
CA ALA A 68 6.78 -5.55 -9.43
C ALA A 68 6.62 -5.92 -10.90
N GLY A 69 7.60 -5.51 -11.73
CA GLY A 69 7.62 -5.80 -13.17
C GLY A 69 6.69 -4.95 -14.03
N GLU A 70 5.80 -4.14 -13.45
CA GLU A 70 4.85 -3.31 -14.20
C GLU A 70 5.06 -1.81 -13.98
N THR A 71 5.30 -1.38 -12.74
CA THR A 71 5.52 0.05 -12.47
C THR A 71 6.91 0.48 -12.98
N SER A 72 6.94 1.41 -13.93
CA SER A 72 8.18 1.92 -14.49
C SER A 72 8.97 2.78 -13.50
N ARG A 73 10.31 2.81 -13.64
CA ARG A 73 11.17 3.65 -12.79
C ARG A 73 10.87 5.15 -12.94
N SER A 74 10.47 5.58 -14.13
CA SER A 74 10.08 6.97 -14.40
C SER A 74 8.84 7.35 -13.62
N LEU A 75 7.83 6.47 -13.57
CA LEU A 75 6.60 6.70 -12.81
C LEU A 75 6.87 6.75 -11.30
N ILE A 76 7.73 5.87 -10.79
CA ILE A 76 8.15 5.89 -9.38
C ILE A 76 8.83 7.23 -9.05
N LYS A 77 9.75 7.69 -9.90
CA LYS A 77 10.45 8.97 -9.72
C LYS A 77 9.46 10.16 -9.75
N GLN A 78 8.51 10.14 -10.69
CA GLN A 78 7.47 11.16 -10.78
C GLN A 78 6.59 11.17 -9.53
N SER A 79 6.21 10.01 -9.01
CA SER A 79 5.43 9.90 -7.76
C SER A 79 6.18 10.50 -6.57
N PHE A 80 7.51 10.27 -6.48
CA PHE A 80 8.33 10.89 -5.43
C PHE A 80 8.35 12.41 -5.56
N GLN A 81 8.50 12.93 -6.77
CA GLN A 81 8.49 14.37 -7.02
C GLN A 81 7.13 15.00 -6.65
N GLN A 82 6.02 14.33 -6.95
CA GLN A 82 4.69 14.80 -6.58
C GLN A 82 4.49 14.85 -5.06
N LEU A 83 4.92 13.83 -4.32
CA LEU A 83 4.86 13.82 -2.86
C LEU A 83 5.73 14.93 -2.24
N ASP A 84 6.93 15.14 -2.78
CA ASP A 84 7.85 16.19 -2.35
C ASP A 84 7.26 17.60 -2.60
N GLN A 85 6.62 17.81 -3.76
CA GLN A 85 5.97 19.07 -4.11
C GLN A 85 4.85 19.47 -3.15
N VAL A 86 4.13 18.49 -2.59
CA VAL A 86 3.07 18.75 -1.60
C VAL A 86 3.56 18.67 -0.16
N GLY A 87 4.87 18.51 0.06
CA GLY A 87 5.48 18.45 1.39
C GLY A 87 5.18 17.17 2.16
N CYS A 88 4.69 16.10 1.49
CA CYS A 88 4.36 14.86 2.15
C CYS A 88 5.60 13.98 2.36
N THR A 89 5.82 13.53 3.58
CA THR A 89 6.93 12.62 3.92
C THR A 89 6.71 11.25 3.30
N LEU A 90 7.66 10.77 2.47
CA LEU A 90 7.65 9.39 2.00
C LEU A 90 8.13 8.45 3.12
N LEU A 91 7.23 7.64 3.68
CA LEU A 91 7.53 6.66 4.73
C LEU A 91 8.27 5.43 4.19
N GLY A 92 8.04 5.09 2.93
CA GLY A 92 8.68 3.96 2.27
C GLY A 92 7.96 3.49 1.02
N VAL A 93 8.48 2.41 0.42
CA VAL A 93 7.91 1.79 -0.78
C VAL A 93 7.53 0.35 -0.49
N ILE A 94 6.31 -0.02 -0.85
CA ILE A 94 5.78 -1.38 -0.74
C ILE A 94 5.83 -2.01 -2.14
N LEU A 95 6.67 -3.04 -2.32
CA LEU A 95 6.74 -3.79 -3.57
C LEU A 95 5.66 -4.88 -3.58
N ASN A 96 4.56 -4.62 -4.29
CA ASN A 96 3.44 -5.55 -4.44
C ASN A 96 3.68 -6.52 -5.61
N ARG A 97 3.07 -7.72 -5.55
CA ARG A 97 3.19 -8.79 -6.55
C ARG A 97 4.63 -9.19 -6.88
N ALA A 98 5.55 -9.03 -5.95
CA ALA A 98 6.90 -9.54 -6.10
C ALA A 98 6.87 -11.07 -6.15
N GLN A 99 7.50 -11.66 -7.17
CA GLN A 99 7.66 -13.12 -7.24
C GLN A 99 8.62 -13.55 -6.13
N THR A 100 8.08 -14.24 -5.14
CA THR A 100 8.86 -14.74 -3.98
C THR A 100 9.58 -16.06 -4.27
N THR A 101 9.43 -16.58 -5.50
CA THR A 101 10.05 -17.85 -5.94
C THR A 101 11.17 -17.58 -6.94
N GLY A 102 12.40 -17.94 -6.61
CA GLY A 102 13.52 -17.87 -7.53
C GLY A 102 14.88 -17.71 -6.85
N ARG A 103 15.97 -17.94 -7.62
CA ARG A 103 17.37 -17.79 -7.12
C ARG A 103 17.68 -16.38 -6.60
N ALA A 104 17.06 -15.35 -7.20
CA ALA A 104 17.24 -13.96 -6.78
C ALA A 104 16.62 -13.68 -5.39
N TYR A 105 15.42 -14.23 -5.10
CA TYR A 105 14.78 -14.14 -3.79
C TYR A 105 15.62 -14.84 -2.71
N LYS A 106 16.08 -16.04 -2.97
CA LYS A 106 16.97 -16.79 -2.04
C LYS A 106 18.28 -16.06 -1.76
N LYS A 107 18.85 -15.36 -2.76
CA LYS A 107 20.09 -14.60 -2.62
C LYS A 107 19.88 -13.32 -1.78
N TYR A 108 18.77 -12.62 -1.96
CA TYR A 108 18.46 -11.36 -1.24
C TYR A 108 17.93 -11.64 0.18
N TYR A 109 16.96 -12.53 0.32
CA TYR A 109 16.27 -12.80 1.58
C TYR A 109 16.91 -13.89 2.41
N GLY A 110 17.69 -14.80 1.83
CA GLY A 110 18.41 -15.84 2.58
C GLY A 110 19.44 -15.26 3.55
N LYS A 111 19.95 -14.07 3.26
CA LYS A 111 20.89 -13.35 4.15
C LYS A 111 20.15 -12.56 5.25
N TYR A 112 18.95 -12.08 4.97
CA TYR A 112 18.11 -11.34 5.93
C TYR A 112 17.14 -12.24 6.71
N GLY A 113 16.71 -13.37 6.15
CA GLY A 113 15.83 -14.33 6.83
C GLY A 113 16.42 -14.91 8.12
N LYS A 114 17.74 -15.06 8.19
CA LYS A 114 18.44 -15.41 9.43
C LYS A 114 18.39 -14.31 10.50
N TYR A 115 18.32 -13.06 10.10
CA TYR A 115 18.22 -11.91 11.03
C TYR A 115 16.82 -11.82 11.65
N TYR A 116 15.76 -12.04 10.85
CA TYR A 116 14.37 -11.96 11.33
C TYR A 116 13.93 -13.17 12.14
N SER A 117 14.48 -14.37 11.89
CA SER A 117 14.21 -15.55 12.72
C SER A 117 14.79 -15.43 14.15
N GLN A 118 15.81 -14.61 14.33
CA GLN A 118 16.44 -14.36 15.62
C GLN A 118 15.66 -13.37 16.50
N TYR A 119 14.77 -12.55 15.90
CA TYR A 119 13.94 -11.57 16.60
C TYR A 119 12.46 -11.98 16.75
N GLY A 120 12.12 -13.25 16.56
CA GLY A 120 10.82 -13.80 16.95
C GLY A 120 9.61 -13.39 16.10
N TYR A 121 9.79 -12.70 14.98
CA TYR A 121 8.72 -12.43 14.02
C TYR A 121 8.58 -13.60 13.05
N GLY A 122 7.94 -14.68 13.52
CA GLY A 122 7.51 -15.78 12.67
C GLY A 122 6.41 -15.33 11.72
N TYR A 123 6.74 -15.04 10.48
CA TYR A 123 5.74 -14.97 9.40
C TYR A 123 5.21 -16.39 9.17
N GLY A 124 3.97 -16.61 9.64
CA GLY A 124 3.23 -17.85 9.48
C GLY A 124 3.16 -18.25 8.02
N THR A 125 3.23 -19.51 7.79
CA THR A 125 3.11 -20.32 6.58
C THR A 125 1.83 -20.00 5.75
N TYR A 126 1.78 -18.88 5.05
CA TYR A 126 0.79 -18.59 4.02
C TYR A 126 1.37 -18.93 2.64
N GLY A 127 1.52 -20.18 2.30
CA GLY A 127 2.09 -20.56 1.00
C GLY A 127 2.13 -22.05 0.68
N LYS A 128 1.62 -22.92 1.57
CA LYS A 128 1.64 -24.37 1.32
C LYS A 128 0.33 -24.99 0.85
N GLU A 129 -0.79 -24.25 0.86
CA GLU A 129 -2.09 -24.81 0.44
C GLU A 129 -2.44 -24.61 -1.05
N ALA A 130 -1.73 -23.75 -1.78
CA ALA A 130 -2.01 -23.53 -3.20
C ALA A 130 -1.30 -24.50 -4.16
N ALA A 131 -0.40 -25.35 -3.66
CA ALA A 131 0.36 -26.29 -4.50
C ALA A 131 -0.18 -27.74 -4.49
N ALA A 132 -1.20 -28.03 -3.68
CA ALA A 132 -1.71 -29.40 -3.51
C ALA A 132 -2.99 -29.73 -4.28
N SER A 133 -3.56 -28.77 -5.05
CA SER A 133 -4.84 -28.99 -5.74
C SER A 133 -4.78 -29.08 -7.27
N SER A 134 -3.59 -29.21 -7.88
CA SER A 134 -3.47 -29.31 -9.35
C SER A 134 -3.03 -30.67 -9.88
N ASP A 135 -3.05 -31.73 -9.07
CA ASP A 135 -2.65 -33.08 -9.55
C ASP A 135 -3.73 -34.12 -9.28
N SER A 136 -4.92 -33.94 -9.91
CA SER A 136 -5.88 -35.03 -10.09
C SER A 136 -6.86 -34.69 -11.22
N ALA A 137 -6.43 -34.92 -12.47
CA ALA A 137 -7.36 -35.17 -13.59
C ALA A 137 -7.10 -36.57 -14.15
N PRO A 138 -8.09 -37.47 -14.14
CA PRO A 138 -7.92 -38.80 -14.66
C PRO A 138 -7.98 -38.78 -16.19
N SER A 139 -7.05 -39.52 -16.80
CA SER A 139 -7.06 -39.93 -18.19
C SER A 139 -8.32 -40.75 -18.55
N LYS A 140 -9.06 -40.30 -19.55
CA LYS A 140 -9.81 -41.14 -20.51
C LYS A 140 -9.86 -40.42 -21.85
#